data_61fcb09f231556fa37be036655f2a224
#
_entry.id   61fcb09f231556fa37be036655f2a224
#
_cell.length_a   1.000
_cell.length_b   1.000
_cell.length_c   1.000
_cell.angle_alpha   90.00
_cell.angle_beta   90.00
_cell.angle_gamma   90.00
#
_symmetry.space_group_name_H-M   'P 1'
#
loop_
_entity.id
_entity.type
_entity.pdbx_description
1 polymer ?
#
loop_
_entity_poly.entity_id
_entity_poly.type
_entity_poly.pdbx_seq_one_letter_code
_entity_poly.pdbx_strand_id
1 'polypeptide(L)'
;KGSKVEQLMIDADELEWERASATTLTRLSSTPEREDLAYVMYTSGSTGEPKGAMITHKGLLNYIHWATSYYKSNKGLGAPVHGSIAFDATITSLLTPLLSGTSVHLMTTEGIGIESLHQLLAERKKYGKKSWSMLKLTPSHLDLLSATLANEDKKGVCNCLILGGEALSYSSILPWREYAPKTRIVNEYGPTETVVGCAV
;
A
#
# COMPACT_ATOMS: atom_id res chain seq x y z
N LYS A 1 -32.32 -7.68 -15.52
CA LYS A 1 -32.72 -8.12 -14.14
C LYS A 1 -31.49 -7.91 -13.29
N GLY A 2 -31.45 -6.77 -12.53
CA GLY A 2 -30.33 -6.49 -11.66
C GLY A 2 -30.31 -7.48 -10.50
N SER A 3 -29.20 -8.19 -10.32
CA SER A 3 -28.94 -8.91 -9.08
C SER A 3 -28.88 -7.88 -7.95
N LYS A 4 -29.68 -8.05 -6.89
CA LYS A 4 -29.48 -7.27 -5.67
C LYS A 4 -28.16 -7.74 -5.07
N VAL A 5 -27.14 -6.90 -5.15
CA VAL A 5 -25.89 -7.10 -4.42
C VAL A 5 -26.17 -6.75 -2.98
N GLU A 6 -25.90 -7.66 -2.07
CA GLU A 6 -25.95 -7.39 -0.63
C GLU A 6 -24.83 -6.39 -0.29
N GLN A 7 -25.19 -5.32 0.41
CA GLN A 7 -24.24 -4.28 0.82
C GLN A 7 -24.02 -4.37 2.32
N LEU A 8 -22.76 -4.57 2.71
CA LEU A 8 -22.33 -4.50 4.10
C LEU A 8 -21.66 -3.15 4.36
N MET A 9 -22.28 -2.33 5.20
CA MET A 9 -21.72 -1.05 5.62
C MET A 9 -20.74 -1.27 6.76
N ILE A 10 -19.45 -1.01 6.52
CA ILE A 10 -18.40 -1.25 7.52
C ILE A 10 -18.22 -0.08 8.50
N ASP A 11 -18.87 1.04 8.25
CA ASP A 11 -18.89 2.26 9.06
C ASP A 11 -20.27 2.54 9.68
N ALA A 12 -21.16 1.54 9.70
CA ALA A 12 -22.45 1.64 10.36
C ALA A 12 -22.31 1.63 11.90
N ASP A 13 -23.21 2.30 12.59
CA ASP A 13 -23.22 2.40 14.06
C ASP A 13 -23.39 1.02 14.77
N GLU A 14 -24.05 0.07 14.11
CA GLU A 14 -24.11 -1.32 14.53
C GLU A 14 -23.45 -2.22 13.48
N LEU A 15 -22.32 -2.79 13.82
CA LEU A 15 -21.55 -3.65 12.92
C LEU A 15 -22.04 -5.10 13.04
N GLU A 16 -22.75 -5.58 12.05
CA GLU A 16 -23.23 -6.97 11.97
C GLU A 16 -22.08 -7.99 12.10
N TRP A 17 -20.90 -7.63 11.62
CA TRP A 17 -19.70 -8.47 11.68
C TRP A 17 -19.14 -8.65 13.09
N GLU A 18 -19.37 -7.69 14.04
CA GLU A 18 -18.93 -7.83 15.43
C GLU A 18 -19.61 -8.99 16.14
N ARG A 19 -20.78 -9.40 15.65
CA ARG A 19 -21.53 -10.57 16.12
C ARG A 19 -21.07 -11.86 15.45
N ALA A 20 -20.24 -11.76 14.40
CA ALA A 20 -19.74 -12.94 13.71
C ALA A 20 -18.68 -13.66 14.54
N SER A 21 -18.64 -14.98 14.42
CA SER A 21 -17.61 -15.79 15.09
C SER A 21 -16.23 -15.43 14.58
N ALA A 22 -15.31 -15.09 15.49
CA ALA A 22 -13.90 -14.86 15.20
C ALA A 22 -13.09 -16.16 15.02
N THR A 23 -13.74 -17.32 14.91
CA THR A 23 -13.06 -18.59 14.69
C THR A 23 -12.45 -18.65 13.29
N THR A 24 -11.28 -19.24 13.18
CA THR A 24 -10.65 -19.53 11.88
C THR A 24 -11.64 -20.30 11.01
N LEU A 25 -11.93 -19.76 9.82
CA LEU A 25 -12.78 -20.45 8.86
C LEU A 25 -12.10 -21.75 8.43
N THR A 26 -12.73 -22.88 8.73
CA THR A 26 -12.38 -24.14 8.08
C THR A 26 -12.73 -24.02 6.60
N ARG A 27 -11.96 -24.71 5.74
CA ARG A 27 -12.16 -24.69 4.30
C ARG A 27 -13.64 -24.88 3.96
N LEU A 28 -14.27 -23.82 3.46
CA LEU A 28 -15.66 -23.84 2.99
C LEU A 28 -15.69 -24.43 1.58
N SER A 29 -16.85 -24.95 1.18
CA SER A 29 -17.10 -25.42 -0.19
C SER A 29 -16.89 -24.32 -1.25
N SER A 30 -16.96 -23.05 -0.83
CA SER A 30 -16.75 -21.85 -1.64
C SER A 30 -15.38 -21.19 -1.42
N THR A 31 -14.38 -21.91 -0.92
CA THR A 31 -13.03 -21.35 -0.77
C THR A 31 -12.48 -21.01 -2.17
N PRO A 32 -12.04 -19.75 -2.42
CA PRO A 32 -11.50 -19.36 -3.71
C PRO A 32 -10.32 -20.25 -4.13
N GLU A 33 -10.30 -20.61 -5.38
CA GLU A 33 -9.18 -21.32 -5.98
C GLU A 33 -8.09 -20.35 -6.43
N ARG A 34 -6.92 -20.86 -6.74
CA ARG A 34 -5.77 -20.01 -7.10
C ARG A 34 -6.00 -19.21 -8.38
N GLU A 35 -6.78 -19.73 -9.31
CA GLU A 35 -7.09 -19.12 -10.60
C GLU A 35 -8.33 -18.21 -10.54
N ASP A 36 -9.06 -18.18 -9.42
CA ASP A 36 -10.16 -17.24 -9.21
C ASP A 36 -9.66 -15.81 -9.11
N LEU A 37 -10.53 -14.85 -9.46
CA LEU A 37 -10.21 -13.44 -9.39
C LEU A 37 -10.12 -12.97 -7.94
N ALA A 38 -9.00 -12.32 -7.61
CA ALA A 38 -8.83 -11.62 -6.35
C ALA A 38 -9.38 -10.19 -6.42
N TYR A 39 -9.11 -9.51 -7.53
CA TYR A 39 -9.66 -8.17 -7.79
C TYR A 39 -9.65 -7.82 -9.28
N VAL A 40 -10.40 -6.78 -9.62
CA VAL A 40 -10.38 -6.14 -10.94
C VAL A 40 -10.11 -4.65 -10.74
N MET A 41 -9.12 -4.10 -11.43
CA MET A 41 -8.84 -2.67 -11.44
C MET A 41 -8.88 -2.12 -12.86
N TYR A 42 -9.54 -0.98 -13.03
CA TYR A 42 -9.65 -0.33 -14.33
C TYR A 42 -8.46 0.58 -14.57
N THR A 43 -7.88 0.45 -15.76
CA THR A 43 -6.84 1.33 -16.28
C THR A 43 -7.36 2.14 -17.44
N SER A 44 -6.77 3.32 -17.70
CA SER A 44 -7.05 4.08 -18.92
C SER A 44 -6.53 3.32 -20.14
N GLY A 45 -7.44 2.76 -20.92
CA GLY A 45 -7.05 2.01 -22.13
C GLY A 45 -6.41 2.92 -23.19
N SER A 46 -5.42 2.41 -23.91
CA SER A 46 -4.76 3.11 -25.03
C SER A 46 -5.73 3.51 -26.16
N THR A 47 -6.92 2.92 -26.20
CA THR A 47 -8.01 3.20 -27.15
C THR A 47 -9.04 4.21 -26.60
N GLY A 48 -8.83 4.75 -25.39
CA GLY A 48 -9.76 5.66 -24.71
C GLY A 48 -10.83 4.96 -23.87
N GLU A 49 -11.11 3.69 -24.11
CA GLU A 49 -12.05 2.92 -23.29
C GLU A 49 -11.32 2.28 -22.09
N PRO A 50 -11.86 2.43 -20.86
CA PRO A 50 -11.26 1.82 -19.68
C PRO A 50 -11.20 0.28 -19.81
N LYS A 51 -10.06 -0.30 -19.41
CA LYS A 51 -9.85 -1.75 -19.42
C LYS A 51 -9.69 -2.27 -18.00
N GLY A 52 -10.44 -3.31 -17.64
CA GLY A 52 -10.35 -3.98 -16.35
C GLY A 52 -9.23 -5.01 -16.34
N ALA A 53 -8.13 -4.75 -15.63
CA ALA A 53 -7.09 -5.73 -15.34
C ALA A 53 -7.63 -6.74 -14.31
N MET A 54 -7.73 -8.01 -14.71
CA MET A 54 -8.24 -9.11 -13.89
C MET A 54 -7.08 -9.82 -13.20
N ILE A 55 -6.99 -9.72 -11.90
CA ILE A 55 -5.89 -10.29 -11.12
C ILE A 55 -6.38 -11.49 -10.32
N THR A 56 -5.71 -12.64 -10.52
CA THR A 56 -6.04 -13.88 -9.81
C THR A 56 -5.41 -13.93 -8.42
N HIS A 57 -5.97 -14.77 -7.53
CA HIS A 57 -5.38 -15.06 -6.22
C HIS A 57 -3.93 -15.56 -6.34
N LYS A 58 -3.61 -16.35 -7.37
CA LYS A 58 -2.26 -16.84 -7.63
C LYS A 58 -1.27 -15.71 -7.89
N GLY A 59 -1.63 -14.79 -8.79
CA GLY A 59 -0.80 -13.63 -9.11
C GLY A 59 -0.59 -12.72 -7.90
N LEU A 60 -1.67 -12.40 -7.21
CA LEU A 60 -1.65 -11.57 -6.00
C LEU A 60 -0.77 -12.19 -4.90
N LEU A 61 -0.97 -13.47 -4.58
CA LEU A 61 -0.19 -14.16 -3.56
C LEU A 61 1.31 -14.23 -3.91
N ASN A 62 1.64 -14.47 -5.19
CA ASN A 62 3.03 -14.45 -5.64
C ASN A 62 3.69 -13.09 -5.38
N TYR A 63 3.02 -12.00 -5.79
CA TYR A 63 3.53 -10.66 -5.57
C TYR A 63 3.68 -10.33 -4.08
N ILE A 64 2.64 -10.55 -3.27
CA ILE A 64 2.64 -10.16 -1.85
C ILE A 64 3.69 -10.98 -1.08
N HIS A 65 3.84 -12.26 -1.37
CA HIS A 65 4.85 -13.12 -0.70
C HIS A 65 6.27 -12.63 -1.00
N TRP A 66 6.56 -12.33 -2.27
CA TRP A 66 7.83 -11.74 -2.66
C TRP A 66 8.03 -10.37 -2.01
N ALA A 67 7.05 -9.46 -2.11
CA ALA A 67 7.11 -8.10 -1.58
C ALA A 67 7.33 -8.09 -0.06
N THR A 68 6.65 -8.96 0.68
CA THR A 68 6.81 -9.12 2.13
C THR A 68 8.26 -9.41 2.51
N SER A 69 8.88 -10.34 1.80
CA SER A 69 10.28 -10.73 2.04
C SER A 69 11.26 -9.67 1.55
N TYR A 70 11.03 -9.16 0.35
CA TYR A 70 11.95 -8.22 -0.29
C TYR A 70 11.95 -6.86 0.40
N TYR A 71 10.79 -6.29 0.75
CA TYR A 71 10.69 -5.02 1.46
C TYR A 71 10.88 -5.12 2.97
N LYS A 72 10.95 -6.35 3.51
CA LYS A 72 11.09 -6.62 4.95
C LYS A 72 9.97 -5.97 5.77
N SER A 73 8.73 -6.18 5.34
CA SER A 73 7.54 -5.57 5.94
C SER A 73 7.29 -5.96 7.41
N ASN A 74 7.96 -7.02 7.88
CA ASN A 74 7.94 -7.48 9.28
C ASN A 74 8.81 -6.65 10.24
N LYS A 75 9.48 -5.58 9.75
CA LYS A 75 10.38 -4.75 10.58
C LYS A 75 9.84 -3.34 10.67
N GLY A 76 9.37 -2.93 11.83
CA GLY A 76 8.88 -1.57 12.08
C GLY A 76 7.39 -1.51 12.42
N LEU A 77 6.77 -0.35 12.19
CA LEU A 77 5.37 -0.08 12.54
C LEU A 77 4.35 -0.61 11.52
N GLY A 78 4.80 -1.23 10.43
CA GLY A 78 3.93 -1.56 9.30
C GLY A 78 3.95 -0.46 8.24
N ALA A 79 2.82 -0.18 7.60
CA ALA A 79 2.75 0.82 6.54
C ALA A 79 1.51 1.72 6.65
N PRO A 80 1.66 3.04 6.36
CA PRO A 80 0.52 3.90 6.14
C PRO A 80 -0.05 3.68 4.73
N VAL A 81 -1.38 3.74 4.63
CA VAL A 81 -2.14 3.70 3.39
C VAL A 81 -2.73 5.08 3.15
N HIS A 82 -2.12 5.83 2.26
CA HIS A 82 -2.50 7.21 1.94
C HIS A 82 -3.11 7.35 0.54
N GLY A 83 -2.95 6.33 -0.30
CA GLY A 83 -3.48 6.30 -1.67
C GLY A 83 -4.87 5.69 -1.74
N SER A 84 -5.58 5.99 -2.83
CA SER A 84 -6.87 5.38 -3.12
C SER A 84 -6.72 3.89 -3.43
N ILE A 85 -7.67 3.08 -2.96
CA ILE A 85 -7.75 1.64 -3.29
C ILE A 85 -8.04 1.40 -4.79
N ALA A 86 -8.40 2.44 -5.54
CA ALA A 86 -8.54 2.37 -6.99
C ALA A 86 -7.20 2.21 -7.73
N PHE A 87 -6.07 2.39 -7.04
CA PHE A 87 -4.73 2.18 -7.57
C PHE A 87 -4.07 0.97 -6.93
N ASP A 88 -3.54 0.08 -7.76
CA ASP A 88 -2.90 -1.18 -7.33
C ASP A 88 -1.66 -0.98 -6.44
N ALA A 89 -0.96 0.15 -6.58
CA ALA A 89 0.15 0.50 -5.69
C ALA A 89 -0.24 0.44 -4.20
N THR A 90 -1.51 0.68 -3.87
CA THR A 90 -2.07 0.61 -2.51
C THR A 90 -2.05 -0.81 -1.95
N ILE A 91 -2.14 -1.84 -2.80
CA ILE A 91 -2.12 -3.26 -2.43
C ILE A 91 -0.85 -3.59 -1.63
N THR A 92 0.30 -3.03 -2.02
CA THR A 92 1.57 -3.24 -1.29
C THR A 92 1.46 -2.79 0.16
N SER A 93 1.02 -1.55 0.40
CA SER A 93 0.91 -0.96 1.74
C SER A 93 -0.22 -1.59 2.57
N LEU A 94 -1.24 -2.14 1.92
CA LEU A 94 -2.39 -2.75 2.59
C LEU A 94 -2.11 -4.20 2.99
N LEU A 95 -1.62 -5.04 2.09
CA LEU A 95 -1.58 -6.47 2.31
C LEU A 95 -0.23 -6.98 2.86
N THR A 96 0.91 -6.39 2.47
CA THR A 96 2.20 -6.90 2.94
C THR A 96 2.41 -6.76 4.45
N PRO A 97 1.97 -5.67 5.14
CA PRO A 97 2.06 -5.60 6.59
C PRO A 97 1.19 -6.65 7.27
N LEU A 98 -0.03 -6.88 6.79
CA LEU A 98 -0.94 -7.86 7.37
C LEU A 98 -0.35 -9.28 7.30
N LEU A 99 0.21 -9.67 6.15
CA LEU A 99 0.88 -10.96 6.00
C LEU A 99 2.13 -11.09 6.88
N SER A 100 2.74 -9.96 7.25
CA SER A 100 3.93 -9.92 8.11
C SER A 100 3.62 -9.87 9.59
N GLY A 101 2.34 -9.79 9.98
CA GLY A 101 1.93 -9.59 11.37
C GLY A 101 2.26 -8.19 11.90
N THR A 102 2.34 -7.18 11.02
CA THR A 102 2.52 -5.77 11.38
C THR A 102 1.26 -4.98 11.06
N SER A 103 1.23 -3.68 11.44
CA SER A 103 0.03 -2.88 11.35
C SER A 103 -0.13 -2.20 9.99
N VAL A 104 -1.38 -2.06 9.56
CA VAL A 104 -1.78 -1.12 8.51
C VAL A 104 -2.35 0.12 9.18
N HIS A 105 -1.86 1.29 8.77
CA HIS A 105 -2.39 2.56 9.25
C HIS A 105 -3.23 3.20 8.15
N LEU A 106 -4.55 3.08 8.29
CA LEU A 106 -5.48 3.70 7.35
C LEU A 106 -5.58 5.19 7.65
N MET A 107 -5.41 6.01 6.63
CA MET A 107 -5.63 7.44 6.73
C MET A 107 -7.15 7.71 6.68
N THR A 108 -7.65 8.65 7.47
CA THR A 108 -9.07 9.02 7.46
C THR A 108 -9.43 9.76 6.16
N THR A 109 -10.72 9.77 5.80
CA THR A 109 -11.20 10.42 4.57
C THR A 109 -10.90 11.91 4.49
N GLU A 110 -10.86 12.60 5.63
CA GLU A 110 -10.41 14.00 5.74
C GLU A 110 -8.90 14.14 5.58
N GLY A 111 -8.18 13.01 5.65
CA GLY A 111 -6.73 12.89 5.65
C GLY A 111 -6.16 12.02 4.52
N ILE A 112 -6.91 11.78 3.44
CA ILE A 112 -6.36 11.09 2.27
C ILE A 112 -5.52 12.09 1.47
N GLY A 113 -4.24 11.73 1.25
CA GLY A 113 -3.35 12.53 0.43
C GLY A 113 -2.00 12.77 1.09
N ILE A 114 -1.21 13.57 0.41
CA ILE A 114 0.19 13.79 0.79
C ILE A 114 0.32 14.66 2.04
N GLU A 115 -0.60 15.61 2.27
CA GLU A 115 -0.60 16.49 3.45
C GLU A 115 -0.79 15.69 4.74
N SER A 116 -1.71 14.74 4.71
CA SER A 116 -1.96 13.88 5.88
C SER A 116 -0.84 12.89 6.11
N LEU A 117 -0.24 12.38 5.04
CA LEU A 117 0.97 11.58 5.15
C LEU A 117 2.11 12.42 5.74
N HIS A 118 2.30 13.65 5.28
CA HIS A 118 3.28 14.58 5.86
C HIS A 118 3.06 14.77 7.36
N GLN A 119 1.83 15.06 7.78
CA GLN A 119 1.48 15.21 9.18
C GLN A 119 1.77 13.94 9.99
N LEU A 120 1.36 12.76 9.49
CA LEU A 120 1.65 11.47 10.13
C LEU A 120 3.16 11.25 10.32
N LEU A 121 3.97 11.58 9.31
CA LEU A 121 5.42 11.41 9.36
C LEU A 121 6.08 12.41 10.30
N ALA A 122 5.64 13.66 10.33
CA ALA A 122 6.11 14.68 11.25
C ALA A 122 5.75 14.35 12.72
N GLU A 123 4.58 13.78 12.94
CA GLU A 123 4.10 13.36 14.26
C GLU A 123 4.65 12.01 14.76
N ARG A 124 5.58 11.40 14.02
CA ARG A 124 6.15 10.09 14.36
C ARG A 124 6.67 9.96 15.80
N LYS A 125 7.01 11.07 16.41
CA LYS A 125 7.42 11.12 17.84
C LYS A 125 6.35 10.52 18.76
N LYS A 126 5.06 10.62 18.41
CA LYS A 126 3.94 10.01 19.15
C LYS A 126 4.03 8.47 19.16
N TYR A 127 4.67 7.87 18.16
CA TYR A 127 4.88 6.42 18.04
C TYR A 127 6.25 5.97 18.58
N GLY A 128 6.84 6.73 19.49
CA GLY A 128 8.15 6.41 20.09
C GLY A 128 9.32 6.49 19.13
N LYS A 129 9.21 7.28 18.05
CA LYS A 129 10.20 7.42 16.96
C LYS A 129 10.53 6.10 16.23
N LYS A 130 9.67 5.09 16.32
CA LYS A 130 9.86 3.86 15.56
C LYS A 130 9.71 4.15 14.06
N SER A 131 10.45 3.44 13.23
CA SER A 131 10.37 3.56 11.77
C SER A 131 9.15 2.81 11.23
N TRP A 132 8.49 3.36 10.22
CA TRP A 132 7.59 2.58 9.39
C TRP A 132 8.36 1.45 8.70
N SER A 133 7.72 0.31 8.50
CA SER A 133 8.35 -0.79 7.75
C SER A 133 8.64 -0.36 6.34
N MET A 134 7.66 0.28 5.72
CA MET A 134 7.77 0.81 4.37
C MET A 134 6.88 2.03 4.15
N LEU A 135 7.24 2.82 3.14
CA LEU A 135 6.40 3.84 2.51
C LEU A 135 6.38 3.57 1.01
N LYS A 136 5.19 3.46 0.42
CA LYS A 136 5.00 3.34 -1.03
C LYS A 136 4.51 4.67 -1.59
N LEU A 137 5.29 5.28 -2.47
CA LEU A 137 5.08 6.64 -2.98
C LEU A 137 5.30 6.69 -4.49
N THR A 138 4.73 7.69 -5.15
CA THR A 138 5.22 8.09 -6.46
C THR A 138 6.40 9.04 -6.32
N PRO A 139 7.26 9.20 -7.34
CA PRO A 139 8.30 10.21 -7.36
C PRO A 139 7.79 11.63 -7.06
N SER A 140 6.64 12.02 -7.63
CA SER A 140 6.01 13.32 -7.35
C SER A 140 5.64 13.49 -5.87
N HIS A 141 5.12 12.46 -5.21
CA HIS A 141 4.86 12.48 -3.77
C HIS A 141 6.15 12.61 -2.97
N LEU A 142 7.22 11.95 -3.41
CA LEU A 142 8.54 12.05 -2.76
C LEU A 142 9.10 13.47 -2.83
N ASP A 143 9.00 14.12 -3.98
CA ASP A 143 9.48 15.50 -4.17
C ASP A 143 8.71 16.46 -3.25
N LEU A 144 7.39 16.31 -3.14
CA LEU A 144 6.57 17.13 -2.27
C LEU A 144 6.93 16.92 -0.79
N LEU A 145 7.10 15.68 -0.35
CA LEU A 145 7.57 15.36 1.01
C LEU A 145 8.99 15.89 1.25
N SER A 146 9.84 15.84 0.24
CA SER A 146 11.22 16.37 0.34
C SER A 146 11.25 17.87 0.56
N ALA A 147 10.31 18.60 -0.04
CA ALA A 147 10.18 20.05 0.09
C ALA A 147 9.53 20.48 1.42
N THR A 148 8.64 19.66 1.98
CA THR A 148 7.81 20.05 3.12
C THR A 148 8.24 19.41 4.44
N LEU A 149 8.78 18.20 4.42
CA LEU A 149 9.22 17.49 5.62
C LEU A 149 10.62 17.97 6.06
N ALA A 150 10.76 18.33 7.32
CA ALA A 150 12.06 18.71 7.86
C ALA A 150 13.10 17.61 7.68
N ASN A 151 14.37 17.98 7.45
CA ASN A 151 15.45 17.03 7.21
C ASN A 151 15.67 16.05 8.36
N GLU A 152 15.51 16.53 9.60
CA GLU A 152 15.60 15.72 10.81
C GLU A 152 14.47 14.69 10.92
N ASP A 153 13.28 14.98 10.37
CA ASP A 153 12.13 14.07 10.36
C ASP A 153 12.23 13.01 9.28
N LYS A 154 13.02 13.24 8.22
CA LYS A 154 13.33 12.21 7.21
C LYS A 154 14.13 11.06 7.83
N LYS A 155 15.00 11.36 8.82
CA LYS A 155 15.89 10.38 9.45
C LYS A 155 15.12 9.27 10.15
N GLY A 156 15.24 8.05 9.62
CA GLY A 156 14.61 6.84 10.18
C GLY A 156 13.09 6.85 10.09
N VAL A 157 12.50 7.62 9.17
CA VAL A 157 11.04 7.65 8.96
C VAL A 157 10.51 6.29 8.52
N CYS A 158 11.23 5.62 7.64
CA CYS A 158 10.91 4.25 7.22
C CYS A 158 12.18 3.41 6.99
N ASN A 159 12.01 2.10 7.00
CA ASN A 159 13.09 1.16 6.67
C ASN A 159 13.25 1.00 5.15
N CYS A 160 12.13 1.04 4.42
CA CYS A 160 12.08 0.89 2.97
C CYS A 160 11.19 1.96 2.34
N LEU A 161 11.73 2.71 1.40
CA LEU A 161 11.01 3.65 0.56
C LEU A 161 10.88 3.03 -0.82
N ILE A 162 9.64 2.75 -1.24
CA ILE A 162 9.30 2.10 -2.50
C ILE A 162 8.70 3.16 -3.42
N LEU A 163 9.35 3.41 -4.54
CA LEU A 163 8.98 4.43 -5.50
C LEU A 163 8.53 3.79 -6.81
N GLY A 164 7.37 4.17 -7.31
CA GLY A 164 6.84 3.60 -8.54
C GLY A 164 5.69 4.42 -9.12
N GLY A 165 5.21 4.00 -10.28
CA GLY A 165 4.10 4.64 -11.00
C GLY A 165 4.50 5.82 -11.90
N GLU A 166 5.70 6.38 -11.72
CA GLU A 166 6.25 7.48 -12.50
C GLU A 166 7.74 7.29 -12.74
N ALA A 167 8.31 8.03 -13.69
CA ALA A 167 9.75 8.05 -13.94
C ALA A 167 10.49 8.67 -12.74
N LEU A 168 11.42 7.92 -12.15
CA LEU A 168 12.21 8.37 -11.00
C LEU A 168 13.49 9.09 -11.46
N SER A 169 13.69 10.33 -11.02
CA SER A 169 14.93 11.05 -11.22
C SER A 169 15.92 10.83 -10.06
N TYR A 170 17.20 10.91 -10.35
CA TYR A 170 18.22 10.84 -9.29
C TYR A 170 18.12 12.02 -8.31
N SER A 171 17.77 13.22 -8.82
CA SER A 171 17.58 14.42 -8.00
C SER A 171 16.50 14.26 -6.93
N SER A 172 15.42 13.54 -7.22
CA SER A 172 14.33 13.28 -6.26
C SER A 172 14.79 12.48 -5.05
N ILE A 173 15.77 11.58 -5.20
CA ILE A 173 16.25 10.73 -4.11
C ILE A 173 17.42 11.34 -3.32
N LEU A 174 18.08 12.38 -3.82
CA LEU A 174 19.25 12.98 -3.17
C LEU A 174 18.99 13.41 -1.72
N PRO A 175 17.92 14.16 -1.41
CA PRO A 175 17.64 14.58 -0.02
C PRO A 175 17.45 13.39 0.93
N TRP A 176 16.86 12.30 0.42
CA TRP A 176 16.63 11.09 1.23
C TRP A 176 17.90 10.29 1.44
N ARG A 177 18.79 10.25 0.47
CA ARG A 177 20.11 9.62 0.65
C ARG A 177 20.99 10.39 1.62
N GLU A 178 20.88 11.71 1.65
CA GLU A 178 21.64 12.57 2.55
C GLU A 178 21.11 12.48 3.99
N TYR A 179 19.79 12.68 4.19
CA TYR A 179 19.21 12.80 5.52
C TYR A 179 18.64 11.51 6.08
N ALA A 180 18.41 10.50 5.27
CA ALA A 180 17.93 9.17 5.66
C ALA A 180 18.80 8.03 5.11
N PRO A 181 20.13 8.04 5.31
CA PRO A 181 21.07 7.12 4.64
C PRO A 181 20.85 5.64 4.98
N LYS A 182 20.12 5.32 6.05
CA LYS A 182 19.76 3.96 6.45
C LYS A 182 18.46 3.46 5.81
N THR A 183 17.68 4.35 5.20
CA THR A 183 16.46 3.97 4.47
C THR A 183 16.85 3.34 3.14
N ARG A 184 16.39 2.12 2.92
CA ARG A 184 16.53 1.46 1.62
C ARG A 184 15.57 2.10 0.63
N ILE A 185 16.08 2.54 -0.52
CA ILE A 185 15.28 3.10 -1.60
C ILE A 185 15.19 2.06 -2.71
N VAL A 186 13.97 1.79 -3.16
CA VAL A 186 13.65 0.83 -4.21
C VAL A 186 12.84 1.55 -5.29
N ASN A 187 13.28 1.45 -6.53
CA ASN A 187 12.50 1.89 -7.69
C ASN A 187 11.75 0.68 -8.24
N GLU A 188 10.42 0.67 -8.10
CA GLU A 188 9.57 -0.42 -8.54
C GLU A 188 8.83 -0.03 -9.81
N TYR A 189 8.88 -0.90 -10.80
CA TYR A 189 8.15 -0.78 -12.06
C TYR A 189 7.18 -1.94 -12.24
N GLY A 190 5.97 -1.65 -12.70
CA GLY A 190 4.99 -2.64 -13.12
C GLY A 190 3.68 -2.00 -13.57
N PRO A 191 3.15 -2.38 -14.73
CA PRO A 191 1.77 -2.06 -15.09
C PRO A 191 0.81 -2.90 -14.26
N THR A 192 -0.43 -2.43 -14.09
CA THR A 192 -1.47 -3.07 -13.26
C THR A 192 -1.71 -4.54 -13.66
N GLU A 193 -1.58 -4.85 -14.94
CA GLU A 193 -1.73 -6.20 -15.50
C GLU A 193 -0.66 -7.19 -15.03
N THR A 194 0.46 -6.70 -14.50
CA THR A 194 1.54 -7.53 -13.93
C THR A 194 1.50 -7.62 -12.41
N VAL A 195 0.41 -7.22 -11.78
CA VAL A 195 0.19 -7.23 -10.33
C VAL A 195 1.15 -6.29 -9.60
N VAL A 196 0.87 -4.99 -9.64
CA VAL A 196 1.58 -3.90 -8.93
C VAL A 196 3.01 -3.67 -9.43
N GLY A 197 3.89 -4.67 -9.30
CA GLY A 197 5.31 -4.53 -9.64
C GLY A 197 5.91 -5.83 -10.15
N CYS A 198 6.65 -5.73 -11.25
CA CYS A 198 7.33 -6.87 -11.88
C CYS A 198 8.86 -6.67 -12.00
N ALA A 199 9.36 -5.48 -11.68
CA ALA A 199 10.80 -5.16 -11.67
C ALA A 199 11.15 -4.17 -10.56
N VAL A 200 12.35 -4.29 -10.00
CA VAL A 200 12.93 -3.41 -8.98
C VAL A 200 14.43 -3.22 -9.21
#